data_d8da1d328ff59822504d45ee3a5b1592
#
_entry.id   d8da1d328ff59822504d45ee3a5b1592
#
_cell.length_a   1.000
_cell.length_b   1.000
_cell.length_c   1.000
_cell.angle_alpha   90.00
_cell.angle_beta   90.00
_cell.angle_gamma   90.00
#
_symmetry.space_group_name_H-M   'P 1'
#
loop_
_entity.id
_entity.type
_entity.pdbx_description
1 polymer ?
#
loop_
_entity_poly.entity_id
_entity_poly.type
_entity_poly.pdbx_seq_one_letter_code
_entity_poly.pdbx_strand_id
1 'polypeptide(L)'
;MHSHKGIRGISEHRFLVNGLSINLIDVGTQRCERRKWIRHFDNIAAILFVVDLPCYDQEASSNNAMTEQIELFDNVVNTNWFADTKFVLFLNNVSAFRQKLSHKPFEDYFPDCSGGTDAEQATEYLLKRFSQVNRGKRKLYSYLVDPHVASNIELVATAINDSS
;
A
#
# COMPACT_ATOMS: atom_id res chain seq x y z
N MET A 1 -11.34 -20.62 2.81
CA MET A 1 -10.84 -19.54 1.96
C MET A 1 -10.82 -20.03 0.51
N HIS A 2 -11.72 -19.51 -0.31
CA HIS A 2 -11.78 -19.89 -1.71
C HIS A 2 -11.23 -18.75 -2.55
N SER A 3 -10.09 -18.97 -3.21
CA SER A 3 -9.58 -18.04 -4.20
C SER A 3 -10.15 -18.43 -5.57
N HIS A 4 -10.89 -17.56 -6.19
CA HIS A 4 -11.27 -17.73 -7.58
C HIS A 4 -10.23 -17.05 -8.45
N LYS A 5 -9.53 -17.84 -9.27
CA LYS A 5 -8.70 -17.29 -10.32
C LYS A 5 -9.61 -16.72 -11.39
N GLY A 6 -9.84 -15.42 -11.33
CA GLY A 6 -10.43 -14.68 -12.44
C GLY A 6 -9.42 -14.52 -13.58
N ILE A 7 -9.56 -13.47 -14.35
CA ILE A 7 -8.64 -13.08 -15.41
C ILE A 7 -7.20 -13.03 -14.88
N ARG A 8 -6.23 -13.42 -15.73
CA ARG A 8 -4.79 -13.51 -15.45
C ARG A 8 -4.29 -12.35 -14.54
N GLY A 9 -3.83 -12.68 -13.33
CA GLY A 9 -3.30 -11.72 -12.36
C GLY A 9 -4.31 -11.14 -11.38
N ILE A 10 -5.61 -11.40 -11.53
CA ILE A 10 -6.64 -10.93 -10.61
C ILE A 10 -7.18 -12.09 -9.80
N SER A 11 -7.21 -11.95 -8.47
CA SER A 11 -7.79 -12.92 -7.56
C SER A 11 -8.77 -12.25 -6.60
N GLU A 12 -9.78 -13.00 -6.15
CA GLU A 12 -10.77 -12.52 -5.19
C GLU A 12 -10.72 -13.36 -3.91
N HIS A 13 -10.81 -12.68 -2.78
CA HIS A 13 -10.86 -13.29 -1.46
C HIS A 13 -12.00 -12.67 -0.66
N ARG A 14 -12.79 -13.50 0.01
CA ARG A 14 -13.89 -13.02 0.86
C ARG A 14 -13.53 -13.21 2.33
N PHE A 15 -13.78 -12.19 3.12
CA PHE A 15 -13.56 -12.19 4.55
C PHE A 15 -14.82 -11.71 5.27
N LEU A 16 -15.14 -12.36 6.38
CA LEU A 16 -16.17 -11.88 7.29
C LEU A 16 -15.50 -11.35 8.55
N VAL A 17 -15.62 -10.06 8.81
CA VAL A 17 -14.97 -9.38 9.92
C VAL A 17 -16.01 -8.53 10.65
N ASN A 18 -16.27 -8.85 11.91
CA ASN A 18 -17.22 -8.10 12.77
C ASN A 18 -18.59 -7.89 12.11
N GLY A 19 -19.09 -8.92 11.42
CA GLY A 19 -20.35 -8.85 10.70
C GLY A 19 -20.31 -8.17 9.34
N LEU A 20 -19.16 -7.63 8.95
CA LEU A 20 -18.95 -7.01 7.65
C LEU A 20 -18.35 -8.03 6.68
N SER A 21 -18.98 -8.20 5.51
CA SER A 21 -18.43 -9.02 4.43
C SER A 21 -17.55 -8.16 3.54
N ILE A 22 -16.24 -8.49 3.52
CA ILE A 22 -15.26 -7.80 2.70
C ILE A 22 -14.88 -8.70 1.54
N ASN A 23 -15.03 -8.18 0.32
CA ASN A 23 -14.53 -8.82 -0.89
C ASN A 23 -13.26 -8.11 -1.32
N LEU A 24 -12.11 -8.78 -1.14
CA LEU A 24 -10.82 -8.26 -1.51
C LEU A 24 -10.48 -8.70 -2.93
N ILE A 25 -10.29 -7.74 -3.82
CA ILE A 25 -9.87 -7.99 -5.20
C ILE A 25 -8.38 -7.66 -5.30
N ASP A 26 -7.56 -8.70 -5.47
CA ASP A 26 -6.13 -8.53 -5.67
C ASP A 26 -5.83 -8.45 -7.16
N VAL A 27 -5.34 -7.29 -7.59
CA VAL A 27 -5.08 -7.00 -9.01
C VAL A 27 -3.62 -7.20 -9.41
N GLY A 28 -2.75 -7.56 -8.47
CA GLY A 28 -1.32 -7.71 -8.74
C GLY A 28 -0.62 -6.38 -8.96
N THR A 29 0.64 -6.45 -9.36
CA THR A 29 1.51 -5.27 -9.50
C THR A 29 1.95 -4.96 -10.93
N GLN A 30 1.48 -5.70 -11.92
CA GLN A 30 1.92 -5.53 -13.31
C GLN A 30 1.40 -4.24 -13.93
N ARG A 31 2.32 -3.36 -14.28
CA ARG A 31 2.02 -2.04 -14.87
C ARG A 31 1.19 -2.09 -16.15
N CYS A 32 1.42 -3.11 -16.97
CA CYS A 32 0.76 -3.25 -18.26
C CYS A 32 -0.74 -3.56 -18.16
N GLU A 33 -1.22 -3.97 -17.01
CA GLU A 33 -2.59 -4.41 -16.80
C GLU A 33 -3.48 -3.38 -16.06
N ARG A 34 -2.95 -2.20 -15.74
CA ARG A 34 -3.67 -1.16 -14.99
C ARG A 34 -4.99 -0.75 -15.64
N ARG A 35 -5.04 -0.68 -16.97
CA ARG A 35 -6.28 -0.36 -17.71
C ARG A 35 -7.36 -1.41 -17.52
N LYS A 36 -6.96 -2.65 -17.24
CA LYS A 36 -7.88 -3.74 -16.96
C LYS A 36 -8.45 -3.64 -15.54
N TRP A 37 -7.72 -3.05 -14.61
CA TRP A 37 -8.20 -2.86 -13.24
C TRP A 37 -9.45 -1.99 -13.20
N ILE A 38 -9.48 -0.92 -13.97
CA ILE A 38 -10.53 0.08 -14.00
C ILE A 38 -11.89 -0.55 -14.31
N ARG A 39 -11.93 -1.58 -15.16
CA ARG A 39 -13.17 -2.27 -15.54
C ARG A 39 -13.78 -3.11 -14.42
N HIS A 40 -12.98 -3.45 -13.39
CA HIS A 40 -13.43 -4.26 -12.26
C HIS A 40 -13.81 -3.42 -11.05
N PHE A 41 -13.68 -2.10 -11.12
CA PHE A 41 -13.75 -1.21 -9.97
C PHE A 41 -15.05 -0.38 -9.90
N ASP A 42 -16.17 -0.99 -10.28
CA ASP A 42 -17.46 -0.40 -9.97
C ASP A 42 -17.78 -0.59 -8.49
N ASN A 43 -18.11 0.50 -7.78
CA ASN A 43 -18.53 0.50 -6.37
C ASN A 43 -17.50 -0.02 -5.38
N ILE A 44 -16.24 0.44 -5.50
CA ILE A 44 -15.19 0.10 -4.54
C ILE A 44 -15.30 1.00 -3.31
N ALA A 45 -15.33 0.39 -2.12
CA ALA A 45 -15.37 1.11 -0.85
C ALA A 45 -14.01 1.69 -0.47
N ALA A 46 -12.92 0.97 -0.78
CA ALA A 46 -11.57 1.40 -0.46
C ALA A 46 -10.56 0.75 -1.39
N ILE A 47 -9.43 1.41 -1.57
CA ILE A 47 -8.25 0.85 -2.22
C ILE A 47 -7.22 0.58 -1.14
N LEU A 48 -6.74 -0.67 -1.09
CA LEU A 48 -5.66 -1.08 -0.23
C LEU A 48 -4.36 -1.07 -1.03
N PHE A 49 -3.43 -0.21 -0.66
CA PHE A 49 -2.10 -0.15 -1.25
C PHE A 49 -1.09 -0.70 -0.26
N VAL A 50 -0.39 -1.77 -0.63
CA VAL A 50 0.56 -2.44 0.24
C VAL A 50 1.97 -2.13 -0.21
N VAL A 51 2.76 -1.53 0.68
CA VAL A 51 4.16 -1.19 0.46
C VAL A 51 5.03 -2.17 1.23
N ASP A 52 5.98 -2.79 0.55
CA ASP A 52 6.96 -3.67 1.17
C ASP A 52 8.14 -2.83 1.67
N LEU A 53 8.16 -2.52 2.96
CA LEU A 53 9.20 -1.65 3.54
C LEU A 53 10.63 -2.13 3.30
N PRO A 54 10.95 -3.44 3.43
CA PRO A 54 12.33 -3.90 3.23
C PRO A 54 12.89 -3.73 1.82
N CYS A 55 12.06 -3.36 0.83
CA CYS A 55 12.55 -3.18 -0.54
C CYS A 55 13.31 -1.87 -0.79
N TYR A 56 13.50 -1.04 0.25
CA TYR A 56 14.16 0.27 0.11
C TYR A 56 15.60 0.20 -0.42
N ASP A 57 16.26 -0.93 -0.26
CA ASP A 57 17.63 -1.17 -0.72
C ASP A 57 17.71 -1.92 -2.05
N GLN A 58 16.57 -2.21 -2.67
CA GLN A 58 16.50 -2.99 -3.91
C GLN A 58 16.45 -2.10 -5.14
N GLU A 59 17.12 -2.53 -6.19
CA GLU A 59 17.01 -1.92 -7.50
C GLU A 59 15.79 -2.48 -8.24
N ALA A 60 15.12 -1.63 -8.98
CA ALA A 60 14.04 -2.00 -9.89
C ALA A 60 14.43 -1.60 -11.32
N SER A 61 13.52 -1.78 -12.27
CA SER A 61 13.82 -1.66 -13.70
C SER A 61 14.42 -0.30 -14.13
N SER A 62 14.04 0.79 -13.46
CA SER A 62 14.52 2.14 -13.81
C SER A 62 14.96 2.96 -12.60
N ASN A 63 14.72 2.45 -11.40
CA ASN A 63 14.90 3.23 -10.19
C ASN A 63 14.98 2.31 -8.97
N ASN A 64 15.05 2.89 -7.76
CA ASN A 64 14.92 2.17 -6.52
C ASN A 64 13.49 1.59 -6.38
N ALA A 65 13.37 0.36 -5.88
CA ALA A 65 12.08 -0.31 -5.77
C ALA A 65 11.06 0.45 -4.91
N MET A 66 11.50 1.12 -3.83
CA MET A 66 10.62 1.95 -3.02
C MET A 66 10.14 3.17 -3.79
N THR A 67 11.00 3.80 -4.55
CA THR A 67 10.64 4.94 -5.40
C THR A 67 9.59 4.53 -6.43
N GLU A 68 9.72 3.35 -7.03
CA GLU A 68 8.71 2.83 -7.95
C GLU A 68 7.36 2.60 -7.28
N GLN A 69 7.34 2.17 -6.02
CA GLN A 69 6.09 2.04 -5.27
C GLN A 69 5.43 3.40 -5.01
N ILE A 70 6.21 4.43 -4.70
CA ILE A 70 5.70 5.80 -4.53
C ILE A 70 5.13 6.31 -5.86
N GLU A 71 5.81 6.08 -6.97
CA GLU A 71 5.33 6.46 -8.30
C GLU A 71 4.04 5.73 -8.68
N LEU A 72 3.94 4.44 -8.34
CA LEU A 72 2.72 3.68 -8.56
C LEU A 72 1.56 4.24 -7.74
N PHE A 73 1.80 4.55 -6.49
CA PHE A 73 0.80 5.17 -5.62
C PHE A 73 0.37 6.54 -6.16
N ASP A 74 1.30 7.36 -6.63
CA ASP A 74 1.02 8.64 -7.27
C ASP A 74 0.02 8.48 -8.44
N ASN A 75 0.27 7.51 -9.30
CA ASN A 75 -0.61 7.25 -10.44
C ASN A 75 -2.01 6.79 -10.01
N VAL A 76 -2.10 5.99 -8.96
CA VAL A 76 -3.38 5.44 -8.49
C VAL A 76 -4.17 6.49 -7.70
N VAL A 77 -3.54 7.17 -6.75
CA VAL A 77 -4.24 8.09 -5.86
C VAL A 77 -4.75 9.34 -6.57
N ASN A 78 -4.11 9.74 -7.66
CA ASN A 78 -4.48 10.95 -8.41
C ASN A 78 -5.41 10.68 -9.59
N THR A 79 -5.84 9.45 -9.78
CA THR A 79 -6.78 9.11 -10.84
C THR A 79 -8.18 9.60 -10.47
N ASN A 80 -8.86 10.26 -11.42
CA ASN A 80 -10.24 10.76 -11.21
C ASN A 80 -11.24 9.64 -10.95
N TRP A 81 -10.93 8.44 -11.42
CA TRP A 81 -11.75 7.26 -11.24
C TRP A 81 -12.05 6.93 -9.78
N PHE A 82 -11.11 7.26 -8.87
CA PHE A 82 -11.20 6.97 -7.44
C PHE A 82 -11.43 8.22 -6.59
N ALA A 83 -12.08 9.25 -7.15
CA ALA A 83 -12.23 10.54 -6.48
C ALA A 83 -12.90 10.45 -5.10
N ASP A 84 -13.89 9.56 -4.97
CA ASP A 84 -14.66 9.39 -3.72
C ASP A 84 -14.27 8.14 -2.94
N THR A 85 -13.18 7.48 -3.32
CA THR A 85 -12.74 6.23 -2.71
C THR A 85 -11.76 6.51 -1.57
N LYS A 86 -11.88 5.78 -0.47
CA LYS A 86 -10.90 5.81 0.61
C LYS A 86 -9.65 5.05 0.21
N PHE A 87 -8.50 5.52 0.68
CA PHE A 87 -7.23 4.84 0.46
C PHE A 87 -6.67 4.34 1.79
N VAL A 88 -6.30 3.07 1.83
CA VAL A 88 -5.63 2.45 2.98
C VAL A 88 -4.21 2.09 2.55
N LEU A 89 -3.23 2.66 3.22
CA LEU A 89 -1.82 2.43 2.95
C LEU A 89 -1.26 1.53 4.04
N PHE A 90 -0.83 0.33 3.67
CA PHE A 90 -0.11 -0.56 4.56
C PHE A 90 1.39 -0.46 4.31
N LEU A 91 2.14 -0.01 5.31
CA LEU A 91 3.58 -0.14 5.34
C LEU A 91 3.91 -1.49 5.98
N ASN A 92 4.12 -2.48 5.12
CA ASN A 92 4.18 -3.90 5.49
C ASN A 92 5.60 -4.36 5.79
N ASN A 93 5.71 -5.43 6.54
CA ASN A 93 6.98 -6.03 6.96
C ASN A 93 7.81 -5.09 7.85
N VAL A 94 7.17 -4.41 8.78
CA VAL A 94 7.83 -3.43 9.65
C VAL A 94 8.92 -4.08 10.51
N SER A 95 8.71 -5.30 10.99
CA SER A 95 9.71 -6.03 11.78
C SER A 95 10.97 -6.35 10.97
N ALA A 96 10.80 -6.86 9.76
CA ALA A 96 11.91 -7.13 8.85
C ALA A 96 12.63 -5.84 8.44
N PHE A 97 11.90 -4.75 8.27
CA PHE A 97 12.44 -3.43 7.96
C PHE A 97 13.36 -2.94 9.08
N ARG A 98 12.91 -3.03 10.33
CA ARG A 98 13.72 -2.65 11.50
C ARG A 98 15.02 -3.44 11.58
N GLN A 99 14.95 -4.75 11.36
CA GLN A 99 16.14 -5.60 11.35
C GLN A 99 17.13 -5.20 10.25
N LYS A 100 16.63 -4.93 9.06
CA LYS A 100 17.46 -4.54 7.92
C LYS A 100 18.15 -3.19 8.15
N LEU A 101 17.44 -2.22 8.72
CA LEU A 101 17.98 -0.90 9.01
C LEU A 101 19.18 -0.94 9.94
N SER A 102 19.30 -1.94 10.82
CA SER A 102 20.41 -2.06 11.76
C SER A 102 21.78 -2.23 11.08
N HIS A 103 21.80 -2.69 9.83
CA HIS A 103 23.05 -2.89 9.07
C HIS A 103 23.03 -2.28 7.67
N LYS A 104 21.90 -1.76 7.22
CA LYS A 104 21.76 -1.03 5.95
C LYS A 104 21.01 0.27 6.20
N PRO A 105 21.73 1.37 6.52
CA PRO A 105 21.08 2.65 6.84
C PRO A 105 20.18 3.15 5.70
N PHE A 106 19.03 3.67 6.06
CA PHE A 106 18.06 4.18 5.10
C PHE A 106 18.58 5.35 4.28
N GLU A 107 19.40 6.19 4.91
CA GLU A 107 20.00 7.38 4.27
C GLU A 107 20.93 7.03 3.11
N ASP A 108 21.48 5.81 3.05
CA ASP A 108 22.31 5.37 1.92
C ASP A 108 21.49 5.28 0.63
N TYR A 109 20.20 5.09 0.73
CA TYR A 109 19.27 4.97 -0.40
C TYR A 109 18.38 6.20 -0.55
N PHE A 110 18.12 6.91 0.54
CA PHE A 110 17.34 8.13 0.59
C PHE A 110 18.10 9.21 1.37
N PRO A 111 19.04 9.90 0.71
CA PRO A 111 19.94 10.86 1.38
C PRO A 111 19.21 12.03 2.05
N ASP A 112 18.00 12.35 1.61
CA ASP A 112 17.17 13.40 2.19
C ASP A 112 16.63 13.05 3.57
N CYS A 113 16.72 11.78 3.96
CA CYS A 113 16.30 11.31 5.27
C CYS A 113 17.52 11.22 6.20
N SER A 114 17.52 11.98 7.27
CA SER A 114 18.62 12.01 8.23
C SER A 114 18.56 10.91 9.30
N GLY A 115 17.59 10.01 9.18
CA GLY A 115 17.29 9.04 10.23
C GLY A 115 18.21 7.84 10.37
N GLY A 116 19.07 7.57 9.38
CA GLY A 116 20.02 6.46 9.42
C GLY A 116 19.38 5.11 9.66
N THR A 117 19.58 4.56 10.86
CA THR A 117 19.04 3.27 11.29
C THR A 117 17.74 3.39 12.08
N ASP A 118 17.21 4.59 12.28
CA ASP A 118 15.99 4.84 13.02
C ASP A 118 14.76 4.53 12.18
N ALA A 119 14.04 3.45 12.53
CA ALA A 119 12.85 3.01 11.81
C ALA A 119 11.70 4.02 11.88
N GLU A 120 11.56 4.74 12.98
CA GLU A 120 10.50 5.76 13.11
C GLU A 120 10.74 6.92 12.15
N GLN A 121 11.96 7.42 12.09
CA GLN A 121 12.31 8.51 11.16
C GLN A 121 12.19 8.08 9.71
N ALA A 122 12.59 6.85 9.39
CA ALA A 122 12.46 6.31 8.04
C ALA A 122 10.99 6.16 7.63
N THR A 123 10.14 5.65 8.52
CA THR A 123 8.70 5.51 8.24
C THR A 123 8.01 6.86 8.14
N GLU A 124 8.33 7.83 8.96
CA GLU A 124 7.81 9.20 8.86
C GLU A 124 8.19 9.83 7.52
N TYR A 125 9.42 9.65 7.10
CA TYR A 125 9.89 10.14 5.80
C TYR A 125 9.06 9.53 4.65
N LEU A 126 8.86 8.23 4.68
CA LEU A 126 8.06 7.54 3.66
C LEU A 126 6.60 7.98 3.66
N LEU A 127 5.98 8.08 4.84
CA LEU A 127 4.60 8.58 4.97
C LEU A 127 4.46 9.99 4.39
N LYS A 128 5.45 10.84 4.66
CA LYS A 128 5.48 12.19 4.09
C LYS A 128 5.57 12.15 2.57
N ARG A 129 6.41 11.27 2.00
CA ARG A 129 6.53 11.10 0.56
C ARG A 129 5.21 10.63 -0.07
N PHE A 130 4.56 9.64 0.51
CA PHE A 130 3.25 9.17 0.04
C PHE A 130 2.17 10.25 0.17
N SER A 131 2.18 11.01 1.25
CA SER A 131 1.23 12.12 1.44
C SER A 131 1.44 13.25 0.44
N GLN A 132 2.67 13.55 0.09
CA GLN A 132 3.00 14.61 -0.87
C GLN A 132 2.48 14.32 -2.28
N VAL A 133 2.46 13.06 -2.70
CA VAL A 133 1.94 12.70 -4.02
C VAL A 133 0.41 12.65 -4.05
N ASN A 134 -0.25 12.66 -2.91
CA ASN A 134 -1.71 12.75 -2.81
C ASN A 134 -2.17 14.21 -3.00
N ARG A 135 -2.10 14.69 -4.21
CA ARG A 135 -2.36 16.10 -4.55
C ARG A 135 -3.82 16.50 -4.35
N GLY A 136 -4.73 15.58 -4.58
CA GLY A 136 -6.16 15.81 -4.36
C GLY A 136 -6.58 15.73 -2.90
N LYS A 137 -5.65 15.53 -1.98
CA LYS A 137 -5.89 15.39 -0.54
C LYS A 137 -7.00 14.38 -0.24
N ARG A 138 -7.00 13.26 -0.93
CA ARG A 138 -7.93 12.18 -0.71
C ARG A 138 -7.70 11.55 0.65
N LYS A 139 -8.75 10.99 1.21
CA LYS A 139 -8.70 10.39 2.53
C LYS A 139 -7.77 9.18 2.54
N LEU A 140 -6.71 9.25 3.35
CA LEU A 140 -5.67 8.25 3.41
C LEU A 140 -5.51 7.75 4.85
N TYR A 141 -5.66 6.45 5.04
CA TYR A 141 -5.44 5.76 6.31
C TYR A 141 -4.14 4.97 6.22
N SER A 142 -3.17 5.25 7.09
CA SER A 142 -1.85 4.63 7.05
C SER A 142 -1.64 3.76 8.27
N TYR A 143 -1.12 2.54 8.07
CA TYR A 143 -0.82 1.60 9.15
C TYR A 143 0.52 0.93 8.93
N LEU A 144 1.28 0.78 10.01
CA LEU A 144 2.48 -0.05 10.04
C LEU A 144 2.05 -1.47 10.42
N VAL A 145 2.33 -2.44 9.57
CA VAL A 145 1.84 -3.81 9.75
C VAL A 145 2.93 -4.85 9.48
N ASP A 146 2.71 -6.02 10.01
CA ASP A 146 3.42 -7.24 9.62
C ASP A 146 2.44 -8.18 8.90
N PRO A 147 2.92 -9.22 8.20
CA PRO A 147 2.03 -10.05 7.38
C PRO A 147 1.14 -10.98 8.20
N HIS A 148 0.14 -10.40 8.89
CA HIS A 148 -0.93 -11.10 9.61
C HIS A 148 -2.27 -10.73 8.98
N VAL A 149 -2.75 -11.58 8.08
CA VAL A 149 -3.92 -11.29 7.25
C VAL A 149 -5.16 -10.94 8.07
N ALA A 150 -5.46 -11.71 9.12
CA ALA A 150 -6.65 -11.48 9.93
C ALA A 150 -6.66 -10.10 10.61
N SER A 151 -5.55 -9.74 11.27
CA SER A 151 -5.43 -8.42 11.91
C SER A 151 -5.44 -7.27 10.92
N ASN A 152 -4.80 -7.46 9.77
CA ASN A 152 -4.72 -6.43 8.73
C ASN A 152 -6.08 -6.17 8.10
N ILE A 153 -6.90 -7.20 7.90
CA ILE A 153 -8.26 -7.05 7.39
C ILE A 153 -9.16 -6.30 8.37
N GLU A 154 -8.96 -6.46 9.68
CA GLU A 154 -9.67 -5.66 10.68
C GLU A 154 -9.37 -4.17 10.54
N LEU A 155 -8.13 -3.80 10.24
CA LEU A 155 -7.76 -2.41 9.99
C LEU A 155 -8.47 -1.85 8.74
N VAL A 156 -8.58 -2.66 7.69
CA VAL A 156 -9.34 -2.27 6.48
C VAL A 156 -10.80 -2.03 6.83
N ALA A 157 -11.42 -2.93 7.60
CA ALA A 157 -12.81 -2.79 8.04
C ALA A 157 -13.01 -1.50 8.84
N THR A 158 -12.08 -1.18 9.74
CA THR A 158 -12.10 0.05 10.52
C THR A 158 -12.06 1.29 9.62
N ALA A 159 -11.18 1.30 8.65
CA ALA A 159 -11.06 2.41 7.70
C ALA A 159 -12.32 2.59 6.85
N ILE A 160 -12.92 1.48 6.38
CA ILE A 160 -14.16 1.52 5.60
C ILE A 160 -15.31 2.10 6.43
N ASN A 161 -15.41 1.73 7.70
CA ASN A 161 -16.49 2.17 8.58
C ASN A 161 -16.29 3.58 9.15
N ASP A 162 -15.13 4.18 8.97
CA ASP A 162 -14.89 5.54 9.42
C ASP A 162 -15.67 6.52 8.55
N SER A 163 -16.62 7.23 9.16
CA SER A 163 -17.51 8.17 8.50
C SER A 163 -17.02 9.63 8.54
N SER A 164 -15.90 9.87 9.19
CA SER A 164 -15.36 11.24 9.36
C SER A 164 -14.67 11.80 8.13
#